data_ef75a726fe0cd0844e1fcf9e342bf178
#
_entry.id   ef75a726fe0cd0844e1fcf9e342bf178
#
_cell.length_a   1.000
_cell.length_b   1.000
_cell.length_c   1.000
_cell.angle_alpha   90.00
_cell.angle_beta   90.00
_cell.angle_gamma   90.00
#
_symmetry.space_group_name_H-M   'P 1'
#
loop_
_entity.id
_entity.type
_entity.pdbx_description
1 polymer ?
#
loop_
_entity_poly.entity_id
_entity_poly.type
_entity_poly.pdbx_seq_one_letter_code
_entity_poly.pdbx_strand_id
1 'polypeptide(L)'
;NTWISENSGTSNLLSDVIYENGTLITIGGVFVDNVSTVLKSSNGKTWTSITTGTTKILYDVAYGINKYISTGSYGEVITSSDGSSWTLRSSGTTNQLHGIEYGNSVFVSVGDGGTIISSSDGITWTSRTSGTAYYLKGITYSKNIFVVTGAGGTILTSSDGTTWNTRNTGTSVSINGITYSKNIFIAVGDSGTILTSSDGSSWSSKTSGTSNDLESIHF
;
A
#
# COMPACT_ATOMS: atom_id res chain seq x y z
N ASN A 1 26.32 -2.58 10.08
CA ASN A 1 25.96 -2.94 8.71
C ASN A 1 26.12 -1.70 7.82
N THR A 2 26.82 -1.84 6.73
CA THR A 2 26.99 -0.78 5.71
C THR A 2 25.97 -1.01 4.60
N TRP A 3 25.23 0.04 4.23
CA TRP A 3 24.39 0.03 3.02
C TRP A 3 25.28 0.18 1.80
N ILE A 4 25.04 -0.61 0.77
CA ILE A 4 25.71 -0.53 -0.53
C ILE A 4 24.67 -0.08 -1.54
N SER A 5 25.00 0.93 -2.34
CA SER A 5 24.15 1.40 -3.42
C SER A 5 24.22 0.41 -4.59
N GLU A 6 23.07 -0.07 -5.04
CA GLU A 6 22.94 -0.92 -6.23
C GLU A 6 22.27 -0.14 -7.36
N ASN A 7 22.64 -0.44 -8.60
CA ASN A 7 22.09 0.25 -9.77
C ASN A 7 20.77 -0.41 -10.20
N SER A 8 19.69 0.34 -10.10
CA SER A 8 18.35 -0.10 -10.54
C SER A 8 18.18 -0.11 -12.07
N GLY A 9 19.05 0.61 -12.81
CA GLY A 9 18.93 0.79 -14.25
C GLY A 9 17.88 1.84 -14.66
N THR A 10 17.31 2.58 -13.70
CA THR A 10 16.33 3.66 -13.96
C THR A 10 16.61 4.88 -13.08
N SER A 11 16.22 6.06 -13.57
CA SER A 11 16.15 7.30 -12.78
C SER A 11 14.73 7.61 -12.29
N ASN A 12 13.76 6.76 -12.60
CA ASN A 12 12.38 6.94 -12.17
C ASN A 12 12.24 6.67 -10.66
N LEU A 13 11.27 7.32 -10.04
CA LEU A 13 10.92 7.04 -8.65
C LEU A 13 10.45 5.60 -8.51
N LEU A 14 10.92 4.93 -7.47
CA LEU A 14 10.46 3.63 -7.05
C LEU A 14 9.65 3.82 -5.78
N SER A 15 8.40 3.39 -5.80
CA SER A 15 7.42 3.66 -4.75
C SER A 15 7.35 2.53 -3.73
N ASP A 16 7.46 1.29 -4.20
CA ASP A 16 7.34 0.12 -3.34
C ASP A 16 8.14 -1.07 -3.89
N VAL A 17 8.39 -2.05 -3.01
CA VAL A 17 9.10 -3.29 -3.33
C VAL A 17 8.54 -4.47 -2.55
N ILE A 18 8.31 -5.58 -3.24
CA ILE A 18 7.88 -6.84 -2.63
C ILE A 18 8.87 -7.97 -2.95
N TYR A 19 9.06 -8.87 -2.00
CA TYR A 19 9.82 -10.11 -2.20
C TYR A 19 8.93 -11.32 -1.99
N GLU A 20 8.67 -12.05 -3.08
CA GLU A 20 7.85 -13.25 -3.04
C GLU A 20 8.39 -14.33 -3.99
N ASN A 21 8.37 -15.57 -3.54
CA ASN A 21 8.78 -16.74 -4.32
C ASN A 21 10.19 -16.61 -4.97
N GLY A 22 11.15 -16.03 -4.22
CA GLY A 22 12.51 -15.82 -4.72
C GLY A 22 12.63 -14.67 -5.72
N THR A 23 11.60 -13.86 -5.88
CA THR A 23 11.54 -12.75 -6.83
C THR A 23 11.28 -11.44 -6.09
N LEU A 24 12.10 -10.43 -6.38
CA LEU A 24 11.88 -9.04 -6.00
C LEU A 24 11.17 -8.33 -7.15
N ILE A 25 10.09 -7.65 -6.85
CA ILE A 25 9.40 -6.74 -7.76
C ILE A 25 9.40 -5.36 -7.11
N THR A 26 9.89 -4.35 -7.82
CA THR A 26 9.70 -2.94 -7.42
C THR A 26 8.91 -2.21 -8.47
N ILE A 27 8.09 -1.29 -8.02
CA ILE A 27 7.17 -0.53 -8.85
C ILE A 27 7.34 0.97 -8.64
N GLY A 28 6.85 1.78 -9.56
CA GLY A 28 6.91 3.23 -9.45
C GLY A 28 6.53 3.94 -10.73
N GLY A 29 7.18 5.08 -10.98
CA GLY A 29 6.99 5.86 -12.21
C GLY A 29 7.28 7.35 -12.02
N VAL A 30 7.05 8.13 -13.08
CA VAL A 30 7.20 9.60 -13.08
C VAL A 30 5.98 10.28 -13.67
N PHE A 31 5.56 11.38 -13.03
CA PHE A 31 4.38 12.15 -13.45
C PHE A 31 4.60 12.92 -14.76
N VAL A 32 5.80 13.45 -14.96
CA VAL A 32 6.07 14.37 -16.09
C VAL A 32 5.91 13.69 -17.44
N ASP A 33 6.33 12.41 -17.53
CA ASP A 33 6.32 11.66 -18.79
C ASP A 33 5.24 10.58 -18.82
N ASN A 34 4.42 10.44 -17.77
CA ASN A 34 3.44 9.37 -17.61
C ASN A 34 4.07 7.98 -17.86
N VAL A 35 5.17 7.70 -17.18
CA VAL A 35 5.89 6.43 -17.34
C VAL A 35 5.71 5.60 -16.09
N SER A 36 5.12 4.42 -16.24
CA SER A 36 5.13 3.39 -15.20
C SER A 36 6.49 2.70 -15.18
N THR A 37 6.90 2.24 -14.02
CA THR A 37 8.13 1.48 -13.84
C THR A 37 7.81 0.20 -13.08
N VAL A 38 8.22 -0.93 -13.62
CA VAL A 38 8.29 -2.21 -12.91
C VAL A 38 9.66 -2.80 -13.19
N LEU A 39 10.37 -3.12 -12.13
CA LEU A 39 11.65 -3.82 -12.22
C LEU A 39 11.54 -5.15 -11.49
N LYS A 40 12.21 -6.17 -12.04
CA LYS A 40 12.26 -7.52 -11.49
C LYS A 40 13.70 -7.92 -11.23
N SER A 41 13.94 -8.57 -10.09
CA SER A 41 15.25 -9.13 -9.72
C SER A 41 15.09 -10.43 -8.94
N SER A 42 16.05 -11.33 -9.05
CA SER A 42 16.16 -12.54 -8.22
C SER A 42 17.20 -12.41 -7.11
N ASN A 43 18.03 -11.35 -7.11
CA ASN A 43 19.19 -11.22 -6.21
C ASN A 43 19.34 -9.81 -5.59
N GLY A 44 18.46 -8.85 -5.95
CA GLY A 44 18.51 -7.47 -5.49
C GLY A 44 19.64 -6.62 -6.10
N LYS A 45 20.49 -7.21 -6.95
CA LYS A 45 21.67 -6.53 -7.55
C LYS A 45 21.49 -6.23 -9.03
N THR A 46 20.91 -7.16 -9.76
CA THR A 46 20.61 -7.00 -11.19
C THR A 46 19.10 -6.90 -11.38
N TRP A 47 18.69 -5.84 -12.04
CA TRP A 47 17.28 -5.52 -12.24
C TRP A 47 16.94 -5.52 -13.74
N THR A 48 15.81 -6.10 -14.08
CA THR A 48 15.28 -6.13 -15.44
C THR A 48 14.02 -5.27 -15.50
N SER A 49 13.97 -4.31 -16.42
CA SER A 49 12.78 -3.50 -16.67
C SER A 49 11.70 -4.35 -17.37
N ILE A 50 10.48 -4.25 -16.88
CA ILE A 50 9.31 -4.98 -17.37
C ILE A 50 8.33 -4.00 -18.00
N THR A 51 7.89 -4.29 -19.23
CA THR A 51 6.83 -3.53 -19.89
C THR A 51 5.48 -3.94 -19.34
N THR A 52 4.71 -2.98 -18.83
CA THR A 52 3.44 -3.23 -18.13
C THR A 52 2.20 -3.03 -18.98
N GLY A 53 2.35 -2.32 -20.11
CA GLY A 53 1.19 -1.91 -20.95
C GLY A 53 0.42 -0.70 -20.38
N THR A 54 0.85 -0.13 -19.25
CA THR A 54 0.31 1.11 -18.70
C THR A 54 1.34 2.23 -18.71
N THR A 55 0.86 3.48 -18.67
CA THR A 55 1.69 4.69 -18.48
C THR A 55 1.42 5.34 -17.13
N LYS A 56 0.58 4.73 -16.29
CA LYS A 56 0.19 5.29 -14.99
C LYS A 56 1.21 4.94 -13.92
N ILE A 57 1.43 5.87 -12.98
CA ILE A 57 2.32 5.64 -11.85
C ILE A 57 1.72 4.59 -10.93
N LEU A 58 2.55 3.66 -10.51
CA LEU A 58 2.20 2.61 -9.56
C LEU A 58 2.69 3.02 -8.17
N TYR A 59 1.86 2.84 -7.16
CA TYR A 59 2.15 3.29 -5.80
C TYR A 59 2.48 2.16 -4.85
N ASP A 60 1.78 1.03 -4.96
CA ASP A 60 1.89 -0.08 -4.03
C ASP A 60 1.67 -1.43 -4.73
N VAL A 61 2.25 -2.51 -4.19
CA VAL A 61 2.17 -3.85 -4.74
C VAL A 61 1.96 -4.90 -3.66
N ALA A 62 0.98 -5.77 -3.87
CA ALA A 62 0.69 -6.91 -2.99
C ALA A 62 0.79 -8.24 -3.74
N TYR A 63 0.99 -9.33 -2.98
CA TYR A 63 0.98 -10.70 -3.49
C TYR A 63 -0.02 -11.56 -2.73
N GLY A 64 -0.84 -12.29 -3.46
CA GLY A 64 -1.81 -13.24 -2.91
C GLY A 64 -2.38 -14.13 -4.00
N ILE A 65 -2.87 -15.31 -3.65
CA ILE A 65 -3.44 -16.30 -4.59
C ILE A 65 -2.59 -16.50 -5.87
N ASN A 66 -1.26 -16.57 -5.69
CA ASN A 66 -0.27 -16.69 -6.76
C ASN A 66 -0.32 -15.55 -7.81
N LYS A 67 -0.62 -14.33 -7.37
CA LYS A 67 -0.64 -13.13 -8.21
C LYS A 67 0.00 -11.95 -7.52
N TYR A 68 0.78 -11.19 -8.28
CA TYR A 68 1.15 -9.82 -7.95
C TYR A 68 0.04 -8.89 -8.44
N ILE A 69 -0.34 -7.93 -7.63
CA ILE A 69 -1.27 -6.88 -7.99
C ILE A 69 -0.65 -5.54 -7.59
N SER A 70 -0.58 -4.61 -8.54
CA SER A 70 -0.13 -3.26 -8.26
C SER A 70 -1.24 -2.27 -8.55
N THR A 71 -1.32 -1.23 -7.72
CA THR A 71 -2.31 -0.16 -7.80
C THR A 71 -1.62 1.20 -7.94
N GLY A 72 -2.34 2.19 -8.45
CA GLY A 72 -1.68 3.46 -8.76
C GLY A 72 -2.62 4.62 -9.09
N SER A 73 -2.05 5.58 -9.81
CA SER A 73 -2.74 6.80 -10.22
C SER A 73 -3.92 6.52 -11.14
N TYR A 74 -4.97 7.36 -11.04
CA TYR A 74 -6.17 7.26 -11.86
C TYR A 74 -6.92 5.92 -11.74
N GLY A 75 -6.85 5.28 -10.58
CA GLY A 75 -7.51 4.01 -10.31
C GLY A 75 -6.85 2.82 -11.04
N GLU A 76 -5.60 2.95 -11.44
CA GLU A 76 -4.89 1.89 -12.14
C GLU A 76 -4.76 0.64 -11.29
N VAL A 77 -5.04 -0.50 -11.90
CA VAL A 77 -4.81 -1.83 -11.34
C VAL A 77 -4.20 -2.71 -12.42
N ILE A 78 -3.04 -3.28 -12.14
CA ILE A 78 -2.40 -4.28 -13.01
C ILE A 78 -2.13 -5.57 -12.24
N THR A 79 -2.22 -6.71 -12.92
CA THR A 79 -2.02 -8.04 -12.32
C THR A 79 -1.03 -8.86 -13.09
N SER A 80 -0.23 -9.67 -12.39
CA SER A 80 0.72 -10.61 -12.99
C SER A 80 0.80 -11.89 -12.16
N SER A 81 0.95 -13.05 -12.80
CA SER A 81 1.23 -14.31 -12.13
C SER A 81 2.72 -14.63 -12.00
N ASP A 82 3.57 -13.95 -12.77
CA ASP A 82 5.00 -14.23 -12.90
C ASP A 82 5.92 -13.02 -12.66
N GLY A 83 5.31 -11.82 -12.44
CA GLY A 83 6.02 -10.54 -12.32
C GLY A 83 6.64 -10.04 -13.62
N SER A 84 6.38 -10.72 -14.75
CA SER A 84 6.96 -10.38 -16.06
C SER A 84 5.90 -9.98 -17.08
N SER A 85 4.75 -10.62 -17.04
CA SER A 85 3.60 -10.32 -17.91
C SER A 85 2.49 -9.69 -17.08
N TRP A 86 2.17 -8.44 -17.36
CA TRP A 86 1.16 -7.69 -16.62
C TRP A 86 -0.08 -7.42 -17.46
N THR A 87 -1.23 -7.48 -16.82
CA THR A 87 -2.54 -7.25 -17.46
C THR A 87 -3.31 -6.18 -16.71
N LEU A 88 -3.79 -5.17 -17.44
CA LEU A 88 -4.64 -4.11 -16.90
C LEU A 88 -6.00 -4.65 -16.46
N ARG A 89 -6.51 -4.18 -15.33
CA ARG A 89 -7.82 -4.51 -14.77
C ARG A 89 -8.63 -3.24 -14.51
N SER A 90 -9.94 -3.33 -14.63
CA SER A 90 -10.84 -2.23 -14.25
C SER A 90 -11.04 -2.23 -12.74
N SER A 91 -10.70 -1.12 -12.10
CA SER A 91 -10.95 -0.91 -10.67
C SER A 91 -12.35 -0.40 -10.36
N GLY A 92 -13.05 0.16 -11.36
CA GLY A 92 -14.33 0.84 -11.20
C GLY A 92 -14.22 2.26 -10.62
N THR A 93 -13.01 2.82 -10.47
CA THR A 93 -12.77 4.17 -9.98
C THR A 93 -11.69 4.89 -10.79
N THR A 94 -11.68 6.22 -10.74
CA THR A 94 -10.60 7.07 -11.26
C THR A 94 -9.79 7.72 -10.14
N ASN A 95 -10.13 7.47 -8.88
CA ASN A 95 -9.38 7.97 -7.73
C ASN A 95 -8.03 7.27 -7.64
N GLN A 96 -7.01 7.97 -7.12
CA GLN A 96 -5.71 7.36 -6.86
C GLN A 96 -5.85 6.26 -5.81
N LEU A 97 -5.17 5.14 -6.02
CA LEU A 97 -5.13 3.98 -5.13
C LEU A 97 -3.73 3.90 -4.53
N HIS A 98 -3.59 4.31 -3.27
CA HIS A 98 -2.30 4.51 -2.62
C HIS A 98 -1.73 3.26 -1.96
N GLY A 99 -2.60 2.39 -1.45
CA GLY A 99 -2.21 1.18 -0.75
C GLY A 99 -2.99 -0.04 -1.22
N ILE A 100 -2.35 -1.20 -1.19
CA ILE A 100 -2.99 -2.49 -1.45
C ILE A 100 -2.44 -3.55 -0.49
N GLU A 101 -3.31 -4.41 0.02
CA GLU A 101 -2.92 -5.51 0.90
C GLU A 101 -3.74 -6.75 0.60
N TYR A 102 -3.15 -7.93 0.83
CA TYR A 102 -3.83 -9.21 0.74
C TYR A 102 -3.97 -9.86 2.12
N GLY A 103 -5.17 -10.16 2.50
CA GLY A 103 -5.46 -10.85 3.76
C GLY A 103 -6.83 -11.51 3.73
N ASN A 104 -7.05 -12.51 4.55
CA ASN A 104 -8.33 -13.23 4.64
C ASN A 104 -8.93 -13.62 3.26
N SER A 105 -8.08 -14.05 2.33
CA SER A 105 -8.45 -14.43 0.96
C SER A 105 -9.06 -13.30 0.11
N VAL A 106 -8.78 -12.04 0.45
CA VAL A 106 -9.24 -10.87 -0.30
C VAL A 106 -8.12 -9.84 -0.46
N PHE A 107 -8.01 -9.23 -1.63
CA PHE A 107 -7.24 -8.03 -1.84
C PHE A 107 -8.09 -6.81 -1.48
N VAL A 108 -7.50 -5.86 -0.79
CA VAL A 108 -8.12 -4.58 -0.47
C VAL A 108 -7.18 -3.47 -0.91
N SER A 109 -7.69 -2.53 -1.70
CA SER A 109 -6.94 -1.31 -2.05
C SER A 109 -7.67 -0.07 -1.58
N VAL A 110 -6.89 0.93 -1.15
CA VAL A 110 -7.38 2.16 -0.53
C VAL A 110 -6.79 3.39 -1.23
N GLY A 111 -7.52 4.52 -1.17
CA GLY A 111 -7.09 5.70 -1.91
C GLY A 111 -7.84 6.99 -1.61
N ASP A 112 -7.76 7.91 -2.57
CA ASP A 112 -8.34 9.25 -2.48
C ASP A 112 -9.84 9.22 -2.24
N GLY A 113 -10.34 10.27 -1.55
CA GLY A 113 -11.76 10.45 -1.30
C GLY A 113 -12.42 9.35 -0.48
N GLY A 114 -11.64 8.65 0.36
CA GLY A 114 -12.12 7.52 1.15
C GLY A 114 -12.38 6.27 0.32
N THR A 115 -11.79 6.17 -0.87
CA THR A 115 -11.97 5.01 -1.75
C THR A 115 -11.45 3.74 -1.10
N ILE A 116 -12.28 2.71 -1.09
CA ILE A 116 -11.90 1.33 -0.81
C ILE A 116 -12.49 0.45 -1.89
N ILE A 117 -11.66 -0.40 -2.49
CA ILE A 117 -12.08 -1.46 -3.40
C ILE A 117 -11.55 -2.80 -2.91
N SER A 118 -12.28 -3.87 -3.14
CA SER A 118 -11.83 -5.21 -2.77
C SER A 118 -12.10 -6.23 -3.87
N SER A 119 -11.29 -7.31 -3.90
CA SER A 119 -11.36 -8.37 -4.88
C SER A 119 -10.91 -9.70 -4.29
N SER A 120 -11.65 -10.77 -4.51
CA SER A 120 -11.25 -12.13 -4.10
C SER A 120 -10.40 -12.86 -5.15
N ASP A 121 -10.38 -12.36 -6.39
CA ASP A 121 -9.70 -13.00 -7.53
C ASP A 121 -8.58 -12.13 -8.14
N GLY A 122 -8.47 -10.87 -7.69
CA GLY A 122 -7.56 -9.86 -8.24
C GLY A 122 -7.94 -9.36 -9.64
N ILE A 123 -9.12 -9.72 -10.13
CA ILE A 123 -9.59 -9.40 -11.49
C ILE A 123 -10.85 -8.54 -11.42
N THR A 124 -11.81 -8.96 -10.61
CA THR A 124 -13.09 -8.27 -10.43
C THR A 124 -13.05 -7.48 -9.13
N TRP A 125 -13.21 -6.17 -9.24
CA TRP A 125 -13.12 -5.24 -8.11
C TRP A 125 -14.49 -4.67 -7.76
N THR A 126 -14.76 -4.57 -6.46
CA THR A 126 -16.01 -4.05 -5.92
C THR A 126 -15.73 -2.90 -4.97
N SER A 127 -16.40 -1.76 -5.19
CA SER A 127 -16.33 -0.60 -4.29
C SER A 127 -16.94 -0.91 -2.92
N ARG A 128 -16.31 -0.40 -1.84
CA ARG A 128 -16.74 -0.57 -0.45
C ARG A 128 -16.95 0.79 0.20
N THR A 129 -17.88 0.88 1.13
CA THR A 129 -18.15 2.11 1.86
C THR A 129 -17.17 2.23 3.03
N SER A 130 -16.31 3.25 3.00
CA SER A 130 -15.35 3.54 4.08
C SER A 130 -15.95 4.35 5.24
N GLY A 131 -17.03 5.10 4.99
CA GLY A 131 -17.61 6.02 5.96
C GLY A 131 -16.87 7.36 6.10
N THR A 132 -15.90 7.64 5.23
CA THR A 132 -15.10 8.88 5.24
C THR A 132 -14.87 9.41 3.82
N ALA A 133 -14.59 10.69 3.68
CA ALA A 133 -14.10 11.32 2.45
C ALA A 133 -12.60 11.66 2.51
N TYR A 134 -11.92 11.34 3.61
CA TYR A 134 -10.49 11.58 3.74
C TYR A 134 -9.67 10.62 2.86
N TYR A 135 -8.49 11.07 2.45
CA TYR A 135 -7.52 10.24 1.73
C TYR A 135 -7.06 9.10 2.62
N LEU A 136 -7.16 7.87 2.12
CA LEU A 136 -6.66 6.67 2.75
C LEU A 136 -5.28 6.37 2.14
N LYS A 137 -4.27 6.14 2.99
CA LYS A 137 -2.86 6.09 2.57
C LYS A 137 -2.25 4.71 2.74
N GLY A 138 -2.22 4.20 3.96
CA GLY A 138 -1.61 2.92 4.30
C GLY A 138 -2.64 1.85 4.63
N ILE A 139 -2.29 0.61 4.38
CA ILE A 139 -3.08 -0.57 4.75
C ILE A 139 -2.16 -1.70 5.18
N THR A 140 -2.56 -2.45 6.17
CA THR A 140 -1.90 -3.72 6.57
C THR A 140 -2.92 -4.74 7.04
N TYR A 141 -2.60 -6.02 6.90
CA TYR A 141 -3.40 -7.12 7.43
C TYR A 141 -2.62 -7.95 8.43
N SER A 142 -3.14 -8.05 9.64
CA SER A 142 -2.59 -8.92 10.67
C SER A 142 -3.64 -9.21 11.73
N LYS A 143 -3.46 -10.28 12.52
CA LYS A 143 -4.42 -10.68 13.57
C LYS A 143 -5.86 -10.82 13.05
N ASN A 144 -6.02 -11.27 11.83
CA ASN A 144 -7.31 -11.44 11.14
C ASN A 144 -8.11 -10.13 10.99
N ILE A 145 -7.40 -8.98 10.94
CA ILE A 145 -8.02 -7.69 10.61
C ILE A 145 -7.16 -6.90 9.63
N PHE A 146 -7.82 -6.17 8.74
CA PHE A 146 -7.24 -5.07 8.00
C PHE A 146 -7.26 -3.82 8.87
N VAL A 147 -6.18 -3.06 8.82
CA VAL A 147 -6.10 -1.73 9.40
C VAL A 147 -5.66 -0.76 8.33
N VAL A 148 -6.44 0.30 8.13
CA VAL A 148 -6.21 1.36 7.13
C VAL A 148 -5.94 2.66 7.85
N THR A 149 -4.98 3.42 7.37
CA THR A 149 -4.63 4.75 7.87
C THR A 149 -4.85 5.83 6.82
N GLY A 150 -5.03 7.08 7.24
CA GLY A 150 -5.27 8.17 6.30
C GLY A 150 -5.25 9.56 6.91
N ALA A 151 -5.64 10.54 6.10
CA ALA A 151 -5.71 11.94 6.48
C ALA A 151 -6.71 12.17 7.63
N GLY A 152 -6.54 13.28 8.35
CA GLY A 152 -7.44 13.67 9.43
C GLY A 152 -7.45 12.71 10.62
N GLY A 153 -6.35 12.02 10.88
CA GLY A 153 -6.24 11.02 11.96
C GLY A 153 -7.07 9.77 11.70
N THR A 154 -7.44 9.50 10.45
CA THR A 154 -8.29 8.35 10.10
C THR A 154 -7.59 7.03 10.37
N ILE A 155 -8.25 6.15 11.11
CA ILE A 155 -7.98 4.71 11.15
C ILE A 155 -9.30 3.97 10.96
N LEU A 156 -9.30 3.03 10.01
CA LEU A 156 -10.41 2.12 9.75
C LEU A 156 -9.97 0.69 9.97
N THR A 157 -10.87 -0.17 10.40
CA THR A 157 -10.61 -1.60 10.54
C THR A 157 -11.71 -2.45 9.92
N SER A 158 -11.32 -3.61 9.39
CA SER A 158 -12.25 -4.59 8.84
C SER A 158 -11.72 -6.02 9.08
N SER A 159 -12.58 -6.95 9.41
CA SER A 159 -12.22 -8.37 9.50
C SER A 159 -12.36 -9.11 8.16
N ASP A 160 -13.14 -8.54 7.23
CA ASP A 160 -13.55 -9.21 5.99
C ASP A 160 -13.17 -8.44 4.71
N GLY A 161 -12.58 -7.22 4.85
CA GLY A 161 -12.26 -6.33 3.74
C GLY A 161 -13.49 -5.71 3.06
N THR A 162 -14.69 -5.90 3.63
CA THR A 162 -15.95 -5.41 3.04
C THR A 162 -16.69 -4.43 3.94
N THR A 163 -16.72 -4.71 5.25
CA THR A 163 -17.38 -3.87 6.26
C THR A 163 -16.31 -3.13 7.08
N TRP A 164 -16.40 -1.82 7.15
CA TRP A 164 -15.38 -0.97 7.75
C TRP A 164 -15.89 -0.21 8.96
N ASN A 165 -15.06 -0.14 9.99
CA ASN A 165 -15.35 0.56 11.24
C ASN A 165 -14.29 1.62 11.52
N THR A 166 -14.72 2.84 11.79
CA THR A 166 -13.84 3.95 12.20
C THR A 166 -13.32 3.73 13.63
N ARG A 167 -12.04 4.03 13.86
CA ARG A 167 -11.39 3.97 15.18
C ARG A 167 -11.00 5.35 15.65
N ASN A 168 -11.12 5.58 16.95
CA ASN A 168 -10.67 6.84 17.56
C ASN A 168 -9.16 6.78 17.77
N THR A 169 -8.44 7.72 17.19
CA THR A 169 -6.98 7.85 17.28
C THR A 169 -6.52 8.90 18.30
N GLY A 170 -7.43 9.78 18.73
CA GLY A 170 -7.12 10.92 19.59
C GLY A 170 -6.33 12.04 18.89
N THR A 171 -6.16 11.97 17.57
CA THR A 171 -5.47 12.99 16.76
C THR A 171 -6.24 13.32 15.49
N SER A 172 -5.99 14.51 14.93
CA SER A 172 -6.50 14.93 13.62
C SER A 172 -5.42 15.09 12.56
N VAL A 173 -4.16 14.77 12.87
CA VAL A 173 -3.07 14.82 11.88
C VAL A 173 -3.13 13.60 10.97
N SER A 174 -2.58 13.72 9.75
CA SER A 174 -2.52 12.58 8.84
C SER A 174 -1.68 11.44 9.39
N ILE A 175 -2.15 10.22 9.21
CA ILE A 175 -1.42 8.99 9.49
C ILE A 175 -1.03 8.41 8.13
N ASN A 176 0.29 8.40 7.83
CA ASN A 176 0.82 8.15 6.50
C ASN A 176 1.13 6.67 6.26
N GLY A 177 1.66 5.98 7.27
CA GLY A 177 2.07 4.59 7.16
C GLY A 177 1.63 3.74 8.33
N ILE A 178 1.54 2.43 8.11
CA ILE A 178 1.18 1.45 9.13
C ILE A 178 1.92 0.13 8.87
N THR A 179 2.33 -0.53 9.92
CA THR A 179 2.88 -1.88 9.89
C THR A 179 2.46 -2.69 11.12
N TYR A 180 2.66 -3.99 11.07
CA TYR A 180 2.49 -4.87 12.21
C TYR A 180 3.74 -5.67 12.48
N SER A 181 4.27 -5.57 13.69
CA SER A 181 5.44 -6.31 14.14
C SER A 181 5.43 -6.52 15.65
N LYS A 182 6.10 -7.57 16.12
CA LYS A 182 6.25 -7.86 17.55
C LYS A 182 4.94 -7.79 18.33
N ASN A 183 3.85 -8.30 17.73
CA ASN A 183 2.50 -8.35 18.30
C ASN A 183 1.81 -6.98 18.50
N ILE A 184 2.29 -5.91 17.85
CA ILE A 184 1.66 -4.59 17.87
C ILE A 184 1.52 -4.01 16.45
N PHE A 185 0.46 -3.26 16.22
CA PHE A 185 0.34 -2.34 15.11
C PHE A 185 1.07 -1.04 15.47
N ILE A 186 1.83 -0.50 14.51
CA ILE A 186 2.52 0.78 14.65
C ILE A 186 2.12 1.63 13.45
N ALA A 187 1.56 2.81 13.71
CA ALA A 187 1.18 3.77 12.70
C ALA A 187 1.98 5.06 12.89
N VAL A 188 2.42 5.64 11.78
CA VAL A 188 3.24 6.86 11.76
C VAL A 188 2.60 7.92 10.87
N GLY A 189 2.86 9.19 11.17
CA GLY A 189 2.24 10.28 10.42
C GLY A 189 2.91 11.63 10.62
N ASP A 190 2.19 12.67 10.21
CA ASP A 190 2.65 14.05 10.25
C ASP A 190 3.03 14.49 11.67
N SER A 191 3.91 15.51 11.75
CA SER A 191 4.37 16.13 13.00
C SER A 191 4.98 15.12 13.98
N GLY A 192 5.66 14.10 13.48
CA GLY A 192 6.31 13.07 14.27
C GLY A 192 5.35 12.14 14.99
N THR A 193 4.10 12.03 14.53
CA THR A 193 3.09 11.18 15.16
C THR A 193 3.45 9.71 15.09
N ILE A 194 3.40 9.04 16.24
CA ILE A 194 3.48 7.57 16.36
C ILE A 194 2.30 7.10 17.20
N LEU A 195 1.54 6.18 16.67
CA LEU A 195 0.45 5.49 17.37
C LEU A 195 0.74 3.99 17.43
N THR A 196 0.38 3.37 18.53
CA THR A 196 0.51 1.91 18.70
C THR A 196 -0.80 1.30 19.18
N SER A 197 -1.05 0.06 18.74
CA SER A 197 -2.21 -0.71 19.14
C SER A 197 -1.87 -2.20 19.21
N SER A 198 -2.38 -2.91 20.22
CA SER A 198 -2.26 -4.37 20.30
C SER A 198 -3.36 -5.12 19.55
N ASP A 199 -4.48 -4.44 19.26
CA ASP A 199 -5.70 -5.05 18.72
C ASP A 199 -6.22 -4.35 17.44
N GLY A 200 -5.57 -3.24 17.01
CA GLY A 200 -5.99 -2.40 15.89
C GLY A 200 -7.21 -1.52 16.19
N SER A 201 -7.80 -1.63 17.38
CA SER A 201 -9.03 -0.93 17.75
C SER A 201 -8.78 0.21 18.73
N SER A 202 -7.91 -0.01 19.71
CA SER A 202 -7.52 0.95 20.74
C SER A 202 -6.12 1.46 20.46
N TRP A 203 -5.96 2.76 20.31
CA TRP A 203 -4.69 3.39 19.91
C TRP A 203 -4.11 4.27 20.99
N SER A 204 -2.80 4.24 21.15
CA SER A 204 -2.04 5.05 22.11
C SER A 204 -0.93 5.79 21.41
N SER A 205 -0.80 7.09 21.68
CA SER A 205 0.31 7.92 21.19
C SER A 205 1.62 7.56 21.86
N LYS A 206 2.72 7.65 21.11
CA LYS A 206 4.10 7.47 21.56
C LYS A 206 4.94 8.67 21.17
N THR A 207 5.93 9.00 22.01
CA THR A 207 6.89 10.08 21.71
C THR A 207 7.89 9.61 20.67
N SER A 208 7.98 10.33 19.56
CA SER A 208 8.96 10.07 18.49
C SER A 208 10.31 10.78 18.69
N GLY A 209 10.30 11.89 19.45
CA GLY A 209 11.47 12.77 19.59
C GLY A 209 11.70 13.73 18.42
N THR A 210 10.76 13.81 17.47
CA THR A 210 10.82 14.72 16.32
C THR A 210 9.47 15.36 16.04
N SER A 211 9.48 16.50 15.37
CA SER A 211 8.29 17.13 14.79
C SER A 211 8.22 16.98 13.26
N ASN A 212 9.17 16.26 12.66
CA ASN A 212 9.15 16.02 11.22
C ASN A 212 8.07 14.99 10.88
N ASP A 213 7.55 15.08 9.65
CA ASP A 213 6.60 14.11 9.13
C ASP A 213 7.27 12.76 8.96
N LEU A 214 6.58 11.71 9.38
CA LEU A 214 6.96 10.33 9.22
C LEU A 214 6.11 9.73 8.10
N GLU A 215 6.73 9.42 6.96
CA GLU A 215 6.01 9.06 5.74
C GLU A 215 5.66 7.59 5.66
N SER A 216 6.56 6.73 6.12
CA SER A 216 6.40 5.29 6.01
C SER A 216 7.04 4.55 7.17
N ILE A 217 6.55 3.36 7.42
CA ILE A 217 7.12 2.41 8.38
C ILE A 217 7.04 1.00 7.80
N HIS A 218 8.13 0.26 7.92
CA HIS A 218 8.20 -1.14 7.50
C HIS A 218 9.00 -1.94 8.52
N PHE A 219 8.74 -3.27 8.59
CA PHE A 219 9.43 -4.18 9.51
C PHE A 219 9.83 -5.49 8.83
#